data_f3798bc3a13a715af989b1708cb44568
#
_entry.id   f3798bc3a13a715af989b1708cb44568
#
_cell.length_a   1.000
_cell.length_b   1.000
_cell.length_c   1.000
_cell.angle_alpha   90.00
_cell.angle_beta   90.00
_cell.angle_gamma   90.00
#
_symmetry.space_group_name_H-M   'P 1'
#
loop_
_entity.id
_entity.type
_entity.pdbx_description
1 polymer ?
#
loop_
_entity_poly.entity_id
_entity_poly.type
_entity_poly.pdbx_seq_one_letter_code
_entity_poly.pdbx_strand_id
1 'polypeptide(L)'
;MPPAADLRLVVGYDGSPPSARALDAAVSLLRGRAGGIEVTYVAHLPSMAALSAGAIGEMETDFDDIERELRGMAGEQLAGREERWVLQRRQGPIVEELLAAAKDAATAHADATVVIVVGSSSQVTHRVLGSVAVGLARHSPVPLIIVP
;
A
#
# COMPACT_ATOMS: atom_id res chain seq x y z
N MET A 1 23.64 19.00 13.19
CA MET A 1 23.04 17.77 12.61
C MET A 1 21.90 18.19 11.68
N PRO A 2 21.91 17.81 10.45
CA PRO A 2 20.73 18.02 9.62
C PRO A 2 19.56 17.26 10.25
N PRO A 3 18.32 17.77 10.15
CA PRO A 3 17.15 17.02 10.58
C PRO A 3 17.08 15.71 9.83
N ALA A 4 16.63 14.65 10.51
CA ALA A 4 16.39 13.38 9.83
C ALA A 4 15.38 13.60 8.70
N ALA A 5 15.64 13.04 7.53
CA ALA A 5 14.72 13.15 6.42
C ALA A 5 13.36 12.57 6.81
N ASP A 6 12.29 13.20 6.33
CA ASP A 6 10.93 12.68 6.47
C ASP A 6 10.86 11.24 5.94
N LEU A 7 10.11 10.39 6.62
CA LEU A 7 9.88 9.02 6.21
C LEU A 7 8.49 8.89 5.59
N ARG A 8 8.41 8.49 4.32
CA ARG A 8 7.15 8.23 3.62
C ARG A 8 7.01 6.73 3.38
N LEU A 9 5.98 6.15 3.95
CA LEU A 9 5.73 4.71 3.90
C LEU A 9 4.54 4.44 2.98
N VAL A 10 4.80 3.78 1.86
CA VAL A 10 3.76 3.31 0.93
C VAL A 10 3.42 1.88 1.33
N VAL A 11 2.25 1.68 1.91
CA VAL A 11 1.80 0.39 2.43
C VAL A 11 0.80 -0.24 1.48
N GLY A 12 1.13 -1.39 0.93
CA GLY A 12 0.16 -2.20 0.17
C GLY A 12 -0.90 -2.77 1.12
N TYR A 13 -2.17 -2.44 0.89
CA TYR A 13 -3.25 -2.75 1.83
C TYR A 13 -4.50 -3.25 1.11
N ASP A 14 -4.96 -4.43 1.48
CA ASP A 14 -6.19 -5.05 0.97
C ASP A 14 -7.13 -5.53 2.08
N GLY A 15 -6.87 -5.15 3.34
CA GLY A 15 -7.63 -5.58 4.50
C GLY A 15 -7.32 -6.99 4.99
N SER A 16 -6.44 -7.73 4.33
CA SER A 16 -6.01 -9.06 4.76
C SER A 16 -5.13 -9.00 6.01
N PRO A 17 -5.02 -10.09 6.78
CA PRO A 17 -4.11 -10.13 7.93
C PRO A 17 -2.66 -9.78 7.59
N PRO A 18 -2.05 -10.24 6.47
CA PRO A 18 -0.72 -9.79 6.09
C PRO A 18 -0.61 -8.28 5.87
N SER A 19 -1.58 -7.66 5.19
CA SER A 19 -1.57 -6.22 4.97
C SER A 19 -1.79 -5.41 6.26
N ALA A 20 -2.58 -5.93 7.19
CA ALA A 20 -2.75 -5.34 8.52
C ALA A 20 -1.42 -5.36 9.31
N ARG A 21 -0.66 -6.45 9.24
CA ARG A 21 0.68 -6.53 9.85
C ARG A 21 1.65 -5.54 9.20
N ALA A 22 1.58 -5.37 7.88
CA ALA A 22 2.38 -4.38 7.18
C ALA A 22 2.08 -2.96 7.66
N LEU A 23 0.82 -2.64 7.86
CA LEU A 23 0.40 -1.34 8.38
C LEU A 23 0.88 -1.12 9.82
N ASP A 24 0.79 -2.11 10.69
CA ASP A 24 1.33 -2.04 12.06
C ASP A 24 2.85 -1.81 12.06
N ALA A 25 3.58 -2.50 11.19
CA ALA A 25 5.02 -2.29 11.03
C ALA A 25 5.33 -0.86 10.56
N ALA A 26 4.56 -0.33 9.62
CA ALA A 26 4.70 1.05 9.15
C ALA A 26 4.49 2.06 10.29
N VAL A 27 3.47 1.86 11.10
CA VAL A 27 3.22 2.69 12.30
C VAL A 27 4.42 2.66 13.25
N SER A 28 4.98 1.48 13.48
CA SER A 28 6.15 1.32 14.35
C SER A 28 7.39 2.00 13.79
N LEU A 29 7.60 1.93 12.48
CA LEU A 29 8.73 2.59 11.80
C LEU A 29 8.61 4.12 11.85
N LEU A 30 7.39 4.64 11.79
CA LEU A 30 7.13 6.08 11.81
C LEU A 30 7.24 6.69 13.21
N ARG A 31 7.22 5.86 14.26
CA ARG A 31 7.24 6.33 15.65
C ARG A 31 8.47 7.19 15.93
N GLY A 32 8.24 8.41 16.42
CA GLY A 32 9.30 9.37 16.73
C GLY A 32 9.99 9.99 15.51
N ARG A 33 9.43 9.80 14.31
CA ARG A 33 9.96 10.35 13.05
C ARG A 33 8.93 11.28 12.41
N ALA A 34 9.40 12.25 11.67
CA ALA A 34 8.57 13.04 10.79
C ALA A 34 8.21 12.23 9.53
N GLY A 35 7.07 12.54 8.93
CA GLY A 35 6.62 11.88 7.70
C GLY A 35 5.18 11.37 7.79
N GLY A 36 4.82 10.41 6.95
CA GLY A 36 3.47 9.91 6.87
C GLY A 36 3.35 8.54 6.19
N ILE A 37 2.14 8.03 6.22
CA ILE A 37 1.77 6.72 5.66
C ILE A 37 0.79 6.92 4.51
N GLU A 38 1.09 6.34 3.36
CA GLU A 38 0.16 6.20 2.25
C GLU A 38 -0.34 4.77 2.20
N VAL A 39 -1.57 4.56 2.69
CA VAL A 39 -2.26 3.28 2.61
C VAL A 39 -2.74 3.13 1.17
N THR A 40 -2.18 2.18 0.43
CA THR A 40 -2.42 2.02 -1.00
C THR A 40 -3.21 0.74 -1.26
N TYR A 41 -4.46 0.92 -1.67
CA TYR A 41 -5.31 -0.16 -2.16
C TYR A 41 -5.23 -0.22 -3.68
N VAL A 42 -4.84 -1.36 -4.22
CA VAL A 42 -4.80 -1.57 -5.67
C VAL A 42 -5.99 -2.44 -6.07
N ALA A 43 -6.96 -1.83 -6.75
CA ALA A 43 -8.08 -2.53 -7.35
C ALA A 43 -7.59 -3.25 -8.61
N HIS A 44 -7.66 -4.59 -8.60
CA HIS A 44 -7.27 -5.39 -9.73
C HIS A 44 -8.46 -5.56 -10.68
N LEU A 45 -8.33 -5.01 -11.89
CA LEU A 45 -9.33 -5.17 -12.94
C LEU A 45 -9.03 -6.45 -13.74
N PRO A 46 -10.01 -7.34 -13.95
CA PRO A 46 -9.88 -8.37 -14.96
C PRO A 46 -9.76 -7.73 -16.36
N SER A 47 -9.35 -8.50 -17.34
CA SER A 47 -9.15 -8.00 -18.70
C SER A 47 -10.37 -7.18 -19.17
N MET A 48 -10.17 -5.91 -19.50
CA MET A 48 -11.21 -4.97 -19.93
C MET A 48 -11.92 -5.43 -21.22
N ALA A 49 -11.28 -6.26 -22.04
CA ALA A 49 -11.84 -6.78 -23.29
C ALA A 49 -13.05 -7.70 -23.09
N ALA A 50 -13.23 -8.22 -21.88
CA ALA A 50 -14.32 -9.15 -21.55
C ALA A 50 -15.52 -8.47 -20.86
N LEU A 51 -15.47 -7.15 -20.62
CA LEU A 51 -16.45 -6.44 -19.79
C LEU A 51 -17.39 -5.59 -20.65
N SER A 52 -18.70 -5.69 -20.35
CA SER A 52 -19.70 -4.73 -20.86
C SER A 52 -19.62 -3.40 -20.08
N ALA A 53 -20.17 -2.32 -20.65
CA ALA A 53 -20.25 -1.02 -19.97
C ALA A 53 -21.03 -1.10 -18.64
N GLY A 54 -22.07 -1.93 -18.56
CA GLY A 54 -22.81 -2.16 -17.31
C GLY A 54 -21.98 -2.87 -16.25
N ALA A 55 -21.21 -3.88 -16.64
CA ALA A 55 -20.30 -4.60 -15.74
C ALA A 55 -19.20 -3.69 -15.20
N ILE A 56 -18.67 -2.76 -16.01
CA ILE A 56 -17.69 -1.78 -15.57
C ILE A 56 -18.29 -0.87 -14.49
N GLY A 57 -19.53 -0.37 -14.68
CA GLY A 57 -20.19 0.48 -13.70
C GLY A 57 -20.46 -0.24 -12.37
N GLU A 58 -20.88 -1.51 -12.41
CA GLU A 58 -21.05 -2.33 -11.21
C GLU A 58 -19.72 -2.54 -10.48
N MET A 59 -18.65 -2.84 -11.18
CA MET A 59 -17.30 -2.99 -10.60
C MET A 59 -16.79 -1.71 -9.95
N GLU A 60 -17.04 -0.56 -10.55
CA GLU A 60 -16.66 0.73 -9.94
C GLU A 60 -17.38 0.97 -8.61
N THR A 61 -18.67 0.64 -8.55
CA THR A 61 -19.45 0.72 -7.31
C THR A 61 -18.90 -0.24 -6.25
N ASP A 62 -18.56 -1.47 -6.65
CA ASP A 62 -17.96 -2.45 -5.74
C ASP A 62 -16.58 -1.97 -5.21
N PHE A 63 -15.78 -1.35 -6.04
CA PHE A 63 -14.49 -0.77 -5.62
C PHE A 63 -14.68 0.41 -4.64
N ASP A 64 -15.70 1.22 -4.83
CA ASP A 64 -16.02 2.31 -3.91
C ASP A 64 -16.44 1.77 -2.54
N ASP A 65 -17.23 0.71 -2.50
CA ASP A 65 -17.65 0.05 -1.27
C ASP A 65 -16.46 -0.62 -0.55
N ILE A 66 -15.60 -1.30 -1.29
CA ILE A 66 -14.36 -1.89 -0.75
C ILE A 66 -13.45 -0.79 -0.20
N GLU A 67 -13.24 0.27 -0.95
CA GLU A 67 -12.41 1.39 -0.49
C GLU A 67 -12.94 1.99 0.81
N ARG A 68 -14.25 2.17 0.93
CA ARG A 68 -14.88 2.69 2.14
C ARG A 68 -14.66 1.75 3.33
N GLU A 69 -14.81 0.44 3.14
CA GLU A 69 -14.54 -0.56 4.17
C GLU A 69 -13.07 -0.55 4.59
N LEU A 70 -12.15 -0.56 3.63
CA LEU A 70 -10.71 -0.52 3.90
C LEU A 70 -10.29 0.76 4.60
N ARG A 71 -10.90 1.89 4.24
CA ARG A 71 -10.67 3.18 4.92
C ARG A 71 -11.10 3.11 6.39
N GLY A 72 -12.21 2.46 6.67
CA GLY A 72 -12.68 2.23 8.04
C GLY A 72 -11.70 1.35 8.83
N MET A 73 -11.30 0.22 8.27
CA MET A 73 -10.35 -0.70 8.90
C MET A 73 -8.98 -0.05 9.16
N ALA A 74 -8.43 0.63 8.17
CA ALA A 74 -7.17 1.35 8.32
C ALA A 74 -7.29 2.49 9.34
N GLY A 75 -8.42 3.20 9.35
CA GLY A 75 -8.70 4.26 10.31
C GLY A 75 -8.73 3.78 11.75
N GLU A 76 -9.29 2.62 12.01
CA GLU A 76 -9.26 2.00 13.35
C GLU A 76 -7.81 1.65 13.75
N GLN A 77 -7.05 1.09 12.85
CA GLN A 77 -5.65 0.70 13.07
C GLN A 77 -4.74 1.92 13.28
N LEU A 78 -5.06 3.04 12.64
CA LEU A 78 -4.29 4.29 12.67
C LEU A 78 -4.92 5.35 13.61
N ALA A 79 -5.82 4.97 14.49
CA ALA A 79 -6.49 5.87 15.41
C ALA A 79 -5.49 6.73 16.20
N GLY A 80 -5.74 8.05 16.29
CA GLY A 80 -4.85 9.02 16.91
C GLY A 80 -3.73 9.55 16.01
N ARG A 81 -3.74 9.20 14.71
CA ARG A 81 -2.73 9.62 13.73
C ARG A 81 -3.37 10.14 12.43
N GLU A 82 -4.55 10.68 12.50
CA GLU A 82 -5.40 11.02 11.36
C GLU A 82 -4.72 11.99 10.39
N GLU A 83 -3.92 12.91 10.90
CA GLU A 83 -3.18 13.89 10.07
C GLU A 83 -1.92 13.32 9.40
N ARG A 84 -1.56 12.08 9.69
CA ARG A 84 -0.31 11.49 9.21
C ARG A 84 -0.51 10.34 8.23
N TRP A 85 -1.72 10.12 7.75
CA TRP A 85 -1.98 9.08 6.78
C TRP A 85 -3.08 9.47 5.78
N VAL A 86 -2.99 8.89 4.60
CA VAL A 86 -4.02 8.96 3.58
C VAL A 86 -4.25 7.56 3.01
N LEU A 87 -5.44 7.30 2.50
CA LEU A 87 -5.72 6.10 1.72
C LEU A 87 -5.93 6.50 0.26
N GLN A 88 -5.22 5.82 -0.62
CA GLN A 88 -5.33 5.98 -2.06
C GLN A 88 -5.75 4.68 -2.71
N ARG A 89 -6.76 4.74 -3.58
CA ARG A 89 -7.08 3.65 -4.49
C ARG A 89 -6.34 3.86 -5.81
N ARG A 90 -5.73 2.79 -6.29
CA ARG A 90 -5.12 2.71 -7.62
C ARG A 90 -5.73 1.55 -8.38
N GLN A 91 -5.66 1.56 -9.69
CA GLN A 91 -6.21 0.50 -10.53
C GLN A 91 -5.13 0.01 -11.50
N GLY A 92 -4.94 -1.30 -11.53
CA GLY A 92 -3.99 -1.93 -12.44
C GLY A 92 -3.27 -3.13 -11.83
N PRO A 93 -2.16 -3.56 -12.43
CA PRO A 93 -1.32 -4.61 -11.86
C PRO A 93 -0.70 -4.16 -10.51
N ILE A 94 -0.80 -5.01 -9.50
CA ILE A 94 -0.46 -4.64 -8.12
C ILE A 94 0.98 -4.15 -7.99
N VAL A 95 1.94 -4.86 -8.57
CA VAL A 95 3.37 -4.49 -8.48
C VAL A 95 3.60 -3.14 -9.15
N GLU A 96 3.10 -2.95 -10.36
CA GLU A 96 3.28 -1.71 -11.12
C GLU A 96 2.67 -0.51 -10.39
N GLU A 97 1.47 -0.69 -9.84
CA GLU A 97 0.78 0.39 -9.13
C GLU A 97 1.43 0.75 -7.79
N LEU A 98 1.98 -0.21 -7.06
CA LEU A 98 2.74 0.07 -5.84
C LEU A 98 4.06 0.79 -6.16
N LEU A 99 4.75 0.41 -7.24
CA LEU A 99 5.94 1.12 -7.70
C LEU A 99 5.62 2.55 -8.15
N ALA A 100 4.49 2.73 -8.86
CA ALA A 100 4.03 4.05 -9.26
C ALA A 100 3.67 4.92 -8.05
N ALA A 101 3.02 4.35 -7.03
CA ALA A 101 2.71 5.05 -5.79
C ALA A 101 3.99 5.54 -5.08
N ALA A 102 5.02 4.70 -5.02
CA ALA A 102 6.30 5.07 -4.44
C ALA A 102 7.00 6.19 -5.23
N LYS A 103 6.92 6.13 -6.56
CA LYS A 103 7.46 7.18 -7.43
C LYS A 103 6.73 8.52 -7.23
N ASP A 104 5.41 8.48 -7.15
CA ASP A 104 4.59 9.66 -6.90
C ASP A 104 4.90 10.28 -5.53
N ALA A 105 5.05 9.45 -4.50
CA ALA A 105 5.46 9.89 -3.17
C ALA A 105 6.85 10.54 -3.18
N ALA A 106 7.82 9.98 -3.89
CA ALA A 106 9.16 10.54 -4.03
C ALA A 106 9.15 11.88 -4.77
N THR A 107 8.27 12.03 -5.76
CA THR A 107 8.12 13.29 -6.48
C THR A 107 7.44 14.36 -5.61
N ALA A 108 6.42 13.98 -4.85
CA ALA A 108 5.69 14.91 -3.98
C ALA A 108 6.50 15.33 -2.74
N HIS A 109 7.44 14.50 -2.30
CA HIS A 109 8.26 14.70 -1.10
C HIS A 109 9.75 14.48 -1.43
N ALA A 110 10.33 15.38 -2.21
CA ALA A 110 11.68 15.23 -2.78
C ALA A 110 12.79 15.00 -1.74
N ASP A 111 12.62 15.53 -0.53
CA ASP A 111 13.61 15.39 0.56
C ASP A 111 13.28 14.21 1.50
N ALA A 112 12.23 13.46 1.23
CA ALA A 112 11.82 12.34 2.07
C ALA A 112 12.49 11.03 1.63
N THR A 113 12.67 10.13 2.60
CA THR A 113 12.96 8.73 2.31
C THR A 113 11.66 7.98 2.08
N VAL A 114 11.47 7.44 0.89
CA VAL A 114 10.29 6.64 0.54
C VAL A 114 10.61 5.16 0.70
N VAL A 115 9.72 4.42 1.36
CA VAL A 115 9.86 2.97 1.56
C VAL A 115 8.53 2.30 1.25
N ILE A 116 8.56 1.19 0.53
CA ILE A 116 7.38 0.34 0.32
C ILE A 116 7.33 -0.71 1.43
N VAL A 117 6.16 -0.90 2.02
CA VAL A 117 5.92 -1.90 3.07
C VAL A 117 4.78 -2.81 2.64
N VAL A 118 5.03 -4.11 2.59
CA VAL A 118 4.01 -5.12 2.26
C VAL A 118 4.09 -6.30 3.22
N GLY A 119 2.97 -6.98 3.42
CA GLY A 119 2.94 -8.23 4.15
C GLY A 119 3.36 -9.41 3.28
N SER A 120 3.91 -10.43 3.89
CA SER A 120 4.10 -11.72 3.23
C SER A 120 2.79 -12.49 3.24
N SER A 121 2.38 -13.06 2.11
CA SER A 121 1.22 -13.95 2.09
C SER A 121 1.53 -15.24 2.88
N SER A 122 0.81 -15.44 3.98
CA SER A 122 1.06 -16.53 4.94
C SER A 122 0.35 -17.85 4.58
N GLN A 123 -0.15 -18.01 3.36
CA GLN A 123 -0.92 -19.20 2.98
C GLN A 123 -0.08 -20.46 2.77
N VAL A 124 1.22 -20.41 2.97
CA VAL A 124 2.09 -21.56 2.73
C VAL A 124 2.93 -21.81 3.98
N THR A 125 2.83 -23.01 4.50
CA THR A 125 3.66 -23.60 5.56
C THR A 125 5.17 -23.61 5.25
N HIS A 126 5.55 -23.15 4.08
CA HIS A 126 6.92 -22.96 3.63
C HIS A 126 7.12 -21.45 3.35
N ARG A 127 8.22 -20.90 3.81
CA ARG A 127 8.67 -19.50 3.69
C ARG A 127 8.83 -19.06 2.23
N VAL A 128 7.76 -19.07 1.45
CA VAL A 128 7.77 -18.61 0.06
C VAL A 128 7.24 -17.18 0.04
N LEU A 129 8.03 -16.26 -0.44
CA LEU A 129 7.58 -14.90 -0.73
C LEU A 129 6.48 -14.95 -1.79
N GLY A 130 5.39 -14.25 -1.57
CA GLY A 130 4.33 -14.11 -2.56
C GLY A 130 4.81 -13.41 -3.83
N SER A 131 4.07 -13.58 -4.93
CA SER A 131 4.42 -13.00 -6.24
C SER A 131 4.58 -11.47 -6.20
N VAL A 132 3.77 -10.78 -5.40
CA VAL A 132 3.86 -9.33 -5.22
C VAL A 132 5.18 -8.94 -4.56
N ALA A 133 5.56 -9.59 -3.46
CA ALA A 133 6.82 -9.32 -2.77
C ALA A 133 8.04 -9.58 -3.67
N VAL A 134 8.02 -10.68 -4.43
CA VAL A 134 9.08 -11.00 -5.39
C VAL A 134 9.15 -9.97 -6.51
N GLY A 135 8.02 -9.59 -7.07
CA GLY A 135 7.96 -8.57 -8.13
C GLY A 135 8.49 -7.22 -7.66
N LEU A 136 8.09 -6.80 -6.47
CA LEU A 136 8.60 -5.56 -5.86
C LEU A 136 10.10 -5.64 -5.59
N ALA A 137 10.59 -6.75 -5.04
CA ALA A 137 12.02 -6.92 -4.76
C ALA A 137 12.89 -6.83 -6.02
N ARG A 138 12.37 -7.28 -7.16
CA ARG A 138 13.09 -7.22 -8.44
C ARG A 138 13.10 -5.84 -9.09
N HIS A 139 12.08 -5.02 -8.85
CA HIS A 139 11.85 -3.81 -9.63
C HIS A 139 11.80 -2.52 -8.81
N SER A 140 11.82 -2.59 -7.49
CA SER A 140 11.67 -1.40 -6.65
C SER A 140 12.91 -0.49 -6.72
N PRO A 141 12.73 0.80 -7.07
CA PRO A 141 13.78 1.80 -7.00
C PRO A 141 13.99 2.36 -5.60
N VAL A 142 13.13 1.98 -4.64
CA VAL A 142 13.18 2.43 -3.24
C VAL A 142 13.32 1.22 -2.32
N PRO A 143 13.76 1.41 -1.06
CA PRO A 143 13.78 0.33 -0.07
C PRO A 143 12.43 -0.36 0.07
N LEU A 144 12.44 -1.66 0.24
CA LEU A 144 11.29 -2.51 0.39
C LEU A 144 11.36 -3.27 1.72
N ILE A 145 10.28 -3.23 2.48
CA ILE A 145 10.12 -4.00 3.70
C ILE A 145 9.02 -5.03 3.49
N ILE A 146 9.35 -6.28 3.71
CA ILE A 146 8.40 -7.40 3.66
C ILE A 146 8.19 -7.88 5.10
N VAL A 147 6.96 -7.75 5.58
CA VAL A 147 6.59 -8.08 6.96
C VAL A 147 6.09 -9.51 7.02
N PRO A 148 6.71 -10.38 7.79
CA PRO A 148 6.30 -11.79 7.94
C PRO A 148 4.94 -11.97 8.59
#